data_2b40c3f11785807c8009a4887fa1fd39
#
_entry.id   2b40c3f11785807c8009a4887fa1fd39
#
_cell.length_a   1.000
_cell.length_b   1.000
_cell.length_c   1.000
_cell.angle_alpha   90.00
_cell.angle_beta   90.00
_cell.angle_gamma   90.00
#
_symmetry.space_group_name_H-M   'P 1'
#
loop_
_entity.id
_entity.type
_entity.pdbx_description
1 polymer ?
#
loop_
_entity_poly.entity_id
_entity_poly.type
_entity_poly.pdbx_seq_one_letter_code
_entity_poly.pdbx_strand_id
1 'polypeptide(L)'
;MKAHHDQHFLTDPHAIERIANLSEVKGKRVLEVGPGNGALTRALLDRGAIVLAVELDGHLCEELADRFSAEISTGQLTVQHGDATRCALPLFERVVSNLPYSVSSKITFRLLDIGFEEAVLMYQSEFAERMVAPAGTKDCGRLSIMVQTWAVVQKCFKLPPNCFTPKPQVHSVVVKIIPRQQPIFPINDRHRYEDVVRALFSHRRKTIRNCLKGSGGMLDPDWVKRVIPLLPEEILRSRPEELYLEDFATIANLS
;
A
#
# COMPACT_ATOMS: atom_id res chain seq x y z
N MET A 1 10.64 -16.76 22.81
CA MET A 1 10.40 -15.70 21.82
C MET A 1 8.92 -15.66 21.47
N LYS A 2 8.23 -14.54 21.66
CA LYS A 2 6.84 -14.39 21.19
C LYS A 2 6.93 -14.14 19.69
N ALA A 3 6.54 -15.12 18.86
CA ALA A 3 6.29 -14.86 17.45
C ALA A 3 5.34 -13.65 17.36
N HIS A 4 5.71 -12.65 16.58
CA HIS A 4 4.79 -11.57 16.29
C HIS A 4 3.54 -12.21 15.68
N HIS A 5 2.36 -11.95 16.25
CA HIS A 5 1.08 -12.59 15.89
C HIS A 5 0.66 -12.42 14.41
N ASP A 6 1.52 -11.83 13.58
CA ASP A 6 1.23 -11.40 12.20
C ASP A 6 2.22 -11.97 11.16
N GLN A 7 3.14 -12.84 11.57
CA GLN A 7 4.10 -13.47 10.65
C GLN A 7 3.51 -14.73 10.02
N HIS A 8 3.19 -14.66 8.75
CA HIS A 8 2.72 -15.77 7.92
C HIS A 8 3.67 -15.95 6.75
N PHE A 9 4.59 -16.90 6.85
CA PHE A 9 5.55 -17.20 5.78
C PHE A 9 4.85 -17.89 4.62
N LEU A 10 5.05 -17.38 3.42
CA LEU A 10 4.58 -18.03 2.20
C LEU A 10 5.44 -19.27 1.95
N THR A 11 4.84 -20.45 1.93
CA THR A 11 5.53 -21.75 1.83
C THR A 11 5.11 -22.58 0.63
N ASP A 12 4.05 -22.20 -0.07
CA ASP A 12 3.58 -22.90 -1.28
C ASP A 12 4.45 -22.51 -2.49
N PRO A 13 5.23 -23.45 -3.10
CA PRO A 13 6.13 -23.15 -4.20
C PRO A 13 5.40 -22.61 -5.45
N HIS A 14 4.20 -23.13 -5.74
CA HIS A 14 3.43 -22.66 -6.90
C HIS A 14 2.93 -21.24 -6.72
N ALA A 15 2.54 -20.86 -5.49
CA ALA A 15 2.15 -19.50 -5.17
C ALA A 15 3.35 -18.54 -5.30
N ILE A 16 4.52 -18.92 -4.78
CA ILE A 16 5.76 -18.15 -4.89
C ILE A 16 6.10 -17.90 -6.35
N GLU A 17 6.13 -18.96 -7.17
CA GLU A 17 6.41 -18.88 -8.60
C GLU A 17 5.43 -17.98 -9.34
N ARG A 18 4.13 -18.10 -9.05
CA ARG A 18 3.10 -17.26 -9.65
C ARG A 18 3.27 -15.78 -9.30
N ILE A 19 3.62 -15.47 -8.05
CA ILE A 19 3.86 -14.09 -7.60
C ILE A 19 5.08 -13.50 -8.29
N ALA A 20 6.20 -14.23 -8.28
CA ALA A 20 7.45 -13.79 -8.89
C ALA A 20 7.35 -13.58 -10.42
N ASN A 21 6.42 -14.29 -11.08
CA ASN A 21 6.16 -14.15 -12.52
C ASN A 21 5.20 -12.99 -12.89
N LEU A 22 4.58 -12.31 -11.93
CA LEU A 22 3.67 -11.19 -12.23
C LEU A 22 4.40 -9.90 -12.62
N SER A 23 5.70 -9.80 -12.30
CA SER A 23 6.51 -8.61 -12.59
C SER A 23 7.76 -9.02 -13.37
N GLU A 24 8.13 -8.23 -14.39
CA GLU A 24 9.43 -8.36 -15.06
C GLU A 24 10.50 -7.78 -14.13
N VAL A 25 11.29 -8.67 -13.52
CA VAL A 25 12.26 -8.28 -12.48
C VAL A 25 13.71 -8.41 -12.91
N LYS A 26 13.98 -8.99 -14.10
CA LYS A 26 15.34 -9.22 -14.58
C LYS A 26 16.13 -7.91 -14.72
N GLY A 27 17.24 -7.82 -14.00
CA GLY A 27 18.09 -6.63 -13.97
C GLY A 27 17.48 -5.42 -13.24
N LYS A 28 16.30 -5.57 -12.63
CA LYS A 28 15.61 -4.52 -11.88
C LYS A 28 15.96 -4.56 -10.40
N ARG A 29 16.01 -3.38 -9.77
CA ARG A 29 16.09 -3.26 -8.32
C ARG A 29 14.71 -3.47 -7.73
N VAL A 30 14.54 -4.54 -6.96
CA VAL A 30 13.28 -5.00 -6.40
C VAL A 30 13.31 -4.84 -4.89
N LEU A 31 12.40 -4.04 -4.35
CA LEU A 31 12.16 -3.96 -2.91
C LEU A 31 11.28 -5.14 -2.48
N GLU A 32 11.75 -5.88 -1.49
CA GLU A 32 10.98 -6.88 -0.76
C GLU A 32 10.87 -6.47 0.71
N VAL A 33 9.65 -6.22 1.18
CA VAL A 33 9.36 -5.89 2.58
C VAL A 33 8.92 -7.13 3.33
N GLY A 34 9.64 -7.48 4.39
CA GLY A 34 9.37 -8.68 5.18
C GLY A 34 9.67 -9.96 4.41
N PRO A 35 10.91 -10.19 3.95
CA PRO A 35 11.32 -11.41 3.22
C PRO A 35 11.10 -12.69 4.03
N GLY A 36 11.03 -12.57 5.36
CA GLY A 36 10.84 -13.70 6.25
C GLY A 36 11.93 -14.77 6.08
N ASN A 37 11.51 -15.98 5.72
CA ASN A 37 12.44 -17.08 5.47
C ASN A 37 13.16 -17.02 4.10
N GLY A 38 12.91 -15.98 3.27
CA GLY A 38 13.58 -15.77 1.98
C GLY A 38 13.07 -16.64 0.82
N ALA A 39 11.89 -17.24 0.94
CA ALA A 39 11.35 -18.09 -0.13
C ALA A 39 11.03 -17.27 -1.40
N LEU A 40 10.38 -16.12 -1.24
CA LEU A 40 10.12 -15.19 -2.35
C LEU A 40 11.40 -14.50 -2.82
N THR A 41 12.31 -14.14 -1.89
CA THR A 41 13.64 -13.61 -2.19
C THR A 41 14.38 -14.52 -3.17
N ARG A 42 14.44 -15.84 -2.91
CA ARG A 42 15.07 -16.83 -3.81
C ARG A 42 14.47 -16.79 -5.21
N ALA A 43 13.14 -16.82 -5.29
CA ALA A 43 12.44 -16.81 -6.57
C ALA A 43 12.71 -15.53 -7.39
N LEU A 44 12.88 -14.38 -6.73
CA LEU A 44 13.25 -13.12 -7.39
C LEU A 44 14.70 -13.13 -7.87
N LEU A 45 15.63 -13.60 -7.03
CA LEU A 45 17.04 -13.72 -7.36
C LEU A 45 17.27 -14.66 -8.55
N ASP A 46 16.60 -15.81 -8.58
CA ASP A 46 16.67 -16.78 -9.67
C ASP A 46 16.17 -16.20 -11.01
N ARG A 47 15.34 -15.15 -10.96
CA ARG A 47 14.89 -14.39 -12.15
C ARG A 47 15.80 -13.22 -12.52
N GLY A 48 16.93 -13.09 -11.83
CA GLY A 48 17.93 -12.05 -12.10
C GLY A 48 17.57 -10.67 -11.55
N ALA A 49 16.71 -10.60 -10.52
CA ALA A 49 16.46 -9.37 -9.79
C ALA A 49 17.68 -8.96 -8.95
N ILE A 50 17.84 -7.66 -8.72
CA ILE A 50 18.71 -7.11 -7.69
C ILE A 50 17.80 -6.81 -6.51
N VAL A 51 17.81 -7.67 -5.47
CA VAL A 51 16.83 -7.61 -4.39
C VAL A 51 17.35 -6.76 -3.25
N LEU A 52 16.47 -5.86 -2.78
CA LEU A 52 16.61 -5.12 -1.55
C LEU A 52 15.58 -5.65 -0.56
N ALA A 53 15.99 -6.45 0.38
CA ALA A 53 15.15 -7.06 1.41
C ALA A 53 15.21 -6.22 2.68
N VAL A 54 14.06 -5.73 3.17
CA VAL A 54 13.96 -4.99 4.43
C VAL A 54 13.19 -5.82 5.44
N GLU A 55 13.86 -6.23 6.52
CA GLU A 55 13.32 -7.12 7.55
C GLU A 55 13.38 -6.44 8.93
N LEU A 56 12.31 -6.57 9.69
CA LEU A 56 12.19 -6.00 11.03
C LEU A 56 12.84 -6.90 12.10
N ASP A 57 12.84 -8.22 11.88
CA ASP A 57 13.38 -9.20 12.82
C ASP A 57 14.87 -9.42 12.54
N GLY A 58 15.73 -9.04 13.52
CA GLY A 58 17.18 -9.19 13.42
C GLY A 58 17.64 -10.65 13.24
N HIS A 59 16.94 -11.61 13.84
CA HIS A 59 17.24 -13.04 13.67
C HIS A 59 17.01 -13.49 12.22
N LEU A 60 15.90 -13.08 11.62
CA LEU A 60 15.65 -13.39 10.21
C LEU A 60 16.65 -12.71 9.30
N CYS A 61 17.14 -11.50 9.65
CA CYS A 61 18.23 -10.86 8.91
C CYS A 61 19.52 -11.69 8.93
N GLU A 62 19.88 -12.27 10.09
CA GLU A 62 21.05 -13.14 10.23
C GLU A 62 20.88 -14.43 9.42
N GLU A 63 19.72 -15.10 9.53
CA GLU A 63 19.41 -16.29 8.73
C GLU A 63 19.44 -16.03 7.23
N LEU A 64 18.94 -14.88 6.78
CA LEU A 64 19.02 -14.48 5.37
C LEU A 64 20.46 -14.21 4.94
N ALA A 65 21.25 -13.55 5.79
CA ALA A 65 22.65 -13.25 5.48
C ALA A 65 23.48 -14.53 5.32
N ASP A 66 23.27 -15.53 6.17
CA ASP A 66 23.92 -16.82 6.07
C ASP A 66 23.48 -17.59 4.82
N ARG A 67 22.17 -17.68 4.60
CA ARG A 67 21.57 -18.43 3.49
C ARG A 67 21.95 -17.87 2.12
N PHE A 68 22.04 -16.56 1.99
CA PHE A 68 22.26 -15.85 0.73
C PHE A 68 23.63 -15.16 0.65
N SER A 69 24.62 -15.68 1.37
CA SER A 69 25.96 -15.09 1.45
C SER A 69 26.61 -14.87 0.08
N ALA A 70 26.38 -15.78 -0.89
CA ALA A 70 26.89 -15.66 -2.25
C ALA A 70 26.25 -14.46 -2.99
N GLU A 71 24.92 -14.31 -2.92
CA GLU A 71 24.20 -13.22 -3.58
C GLU A 71 24.48 -11.88 -2.94
N ILE A 72 24.72 -11.85 -1.64
CA ILE A 72 25.16 -10.65 -0.92
C ILE A 72 26.57 -10.26 -1.35
N SER A 73 27.49 -11.22 -1.47
CA SER A 73 28.87 -10.95 -1.90
C SER A 73 28.97 -10.40 -3.32
N THR A 74 28.04 -10.78 -4.19
CA THR A 74 27.95 -10.28 -5.59
C THR A 74 27.15 -8.98 -5.70
N GLY A 75 26.53 -8.51 -4.61
CA GLY A 75 25.65 -7.33 -4.63
C GLY A 75 24.27 -7.57 -5.24
N GLN A 76 23.90 -8.84 -5.52
CA GLN A 76 22.58 -9.19 -6.04
C GLN A 76 21.49 -9.13 -4.96
N LEU A 77 21.86 -9.30 -3.68
CA LEU A 77 20.98 -9.13 -2.52
C LEU A 77 21.59 -8.14 -1.53
N THR A 78 20.76 -7.25 -1.03
CA THR A 78 21.04 -6.45 0.17
C THR A 78 19.99 -6.75 1.21
N VAL A 79 20.39 -7.14 2.41
CA VAL A 79 19.50 -7.32 3.58
C VAL A 79 19.67 -6.14 4.50
N GLN A 80 18.59 -5.39 4.71
CA GLN A 80 18.56 -4.24 5.63
C GLN A 80 17.67 -4.57 6.83
N HIS A 81 18.26 -4.56 8.03
CA HIS A 81 17.50 -4.61 9.27
C HIS A 81 16.81 -3.28 9.53
N GLY A 82 15.48 -3.27 9.66
CA GLY A 82 14.74 -2.04 9.94
C GLY A 82 13.22 -2.14 9.74
N ASP A 83 12.54 -1.14 10.30
CA ASP A 83 11.11 -0.96 10.09
C ASP A 83 10.85 -0.30 8.73
N ALA A 84 10.36 -1.07 7.76
CA ALA A 84 10.05 -0.58 6.41
C ALA A 84 9.00 0.54 6.39
N THR A 85 8.30 0.80 7.49
CA THR A 85 7.39 1.97 7.59
C THR A 85 8.14 3.27 7.91
N ARG A 86 9.43 3.23 8.27
CA ARG A 86 10.20 4.38 8.81
C ARG A 86 11.63 4.49 8.28
N CYS A 87 12.34 3.37 8.13
CA CYS A 87 13.75 3.38 7.73
C CYS A 87 13.92 3.99 6.33
N ALA A 88 15.08 4.55 6.04
CA ALA A 88 15.42 4.96 4.68
C ALA A 88 15.38 3.72 3.76
N LEU A 89 14.65 3.83 2.65
CA LEU A 89 14.62 2.80 1.62
C LEU A 89 15.57 3.23 0.50
N PRO A 90 16.49 2.35 0.07
CA PRO A 90 17.31 2.61 -1.11
C PRO A 90 16.44 2.72 -2.37
N LEU A 91 17.02 3.19 -3.46
CA LEU A 91 16.31 3.31 -4.74
C LEU A 91 15.90 1.93 -5.27
N PHE A 92 14.64 1.79 -5.62
CA PHE A 92 14.06 0.60 -6.25
C PHE A 92 13.14 0.99 -7.41
N GLU A 93 12.90 0.04 -8.30
CA GLU A 93 12.04 0.21 -9.47
C GLU A 93 10.76 -0.60 -9.31
N ARG A 94 10.87 -1.77 -8.70
CA ARG A 94 9.77 -2.71 -8.47
C ARG A 94 9.61 -3.00 -6.99
N VAL A 95 8.40 -3.39 -6.62
CA VAL A 95 8.12 -3.93 -5.28
C VAL A 95 7.45 -5.28 -5.44
N VAL A 96 8.00 -6.32 -4.82
CA VAL A 96 7.37 -7.64 -4.80
C VAL A 96 7.44 -8.17 -3.38
N SER A 97 6.30 -8.27 -2.69
CA SER A 97 6.31 -8.59 -1.26
C SER A 97 5.06 -9.33 -0.79
N ASN A 98 5.27 -10.23 0.16
CA ASN A 98 4.23 -10.72 1.06
C ASN A 98 4.22 -9.82 2.30
N LEU A 99 3.40 -8.76 2.27
CA LEU A 99 3.40 -7.77 3.34
C LEU A 99 2.83 -8.29 4.65
N PRO A 100 3.44 -7.97 5.82
CA PRO A 100 2.81 -8.18 7.12
C PRO A 100 1.48 -7.42 7.18
N TYR A 101 0.40 -8.10 7.60
CA TYR A 101 -0.95 -7.54 7.50
C TYR A 101 -1.17 -6.27 8.33
N SER A 102 -0.58 -6.19 9.53
CA SER A 102 -0.71 -5.05 10.45
C SER A 102 -0.15 -3.74 9.90
N VAL A 103 0.80 -3.79 8.98
CA VAL A 103 1.46 -2.62 8.41
C VAL A 103 1.10 -2.36 6.95
N SER A 104 0.25 -3.20 6.34
CA SER A 104 -0.14 -3.12 4.93
C SER A 104 -0.55 -1.71 4.49
N SER A 105 -1.41 -1.03 5.27
CA SER A 105 -1.86 0.32 4.94
C SER A 105 -0.73 1.34 4.96
N LYS A 106 0.13 1.31 5.99
CA LYS A 106 1.24 2.25 6.13
C LYS A 106 2.26 2.07 5.01
N ILE A 107 2.60 0.82 4.70
CA ILE A 107 3.53 0.50 3.61
C ILE A 107 2.96 0.94 2.26
N THR A 108 1.68 0.64 1.98
CA THR A 108 1.05 1.01 0.71
C THR A 108 1.10 2.53 0.47
N PHE A 109 0.73 3.34 1.46
CA PHE A 109 0.79 4.80 1.33
C PHE A 109 2.23 5.28 1.17
N ARG A 110 3.16 4.75 1.97
CA ARG A 110 4.57 5.11 1.86
C ARG A 110 5.16 4.80 0.49
N LEU A 111 4.84 3.64 -0.07
CA LEU A 111 5.30 3.27 -1.41
C LEU A 111 4.76 4.23 -2.47
N LEU A 112 3.47 4.60 -2.40
CA LEU A 112 2.87 5.58 -3.30
C LEU A 112 3.49 6.98 -3.18
N ASP A 113 4.02 7.34 -2.00
CA ASP A 113 4.71 8.61 -1.78
C ASP A 113 6.14 8.60 -2.32
N ILE A 114 6.88 7.50 -2.14
CA ILE A 114 8.25 7.33 -2.65
C ILE A 114 8.25 7.17 -4.18
N GLY A 115 7.25 6.47 -4.72
CA GLY A 115 7.15 6.13 -6.14
C GLY A 115 7.83 4.80 -6.47
N PHE A 116 7.32 4.14 -7.49
CA PHE A 116 7.83 2.89 -8.07
C PHE A 116 7.23 2.73 -9.48
N GLU A 117 7.77 1.82 -10.29
CA GLU A 117 7.20 1.55 -11.63
C GLU A 117 6.03 0.57 -11.55
N GLU A 118 6.16 -0.47 -10.72
CA GLU A 118 5.17 -1.53 -10.53
C GLU A 118 5.35 -2.19 -9.17
N ALA A 119 4.24 -2.56 -8.52
CA ALA A 119 4.28 -3.36 -7.31
C ALA A 119 3.38 -4.59 -7.43
N VAL A 120 3.88 -5.74 -6.97
CA VAL A 120 3.13 -6.98 -6.77
C VAL A 120 3.12 -7.26 -5.28
N LEU A 121 1.97 -7.05 -4.66
CA LEU A 121 1.83 -7.07 -3.20
C LEU A 121 0.72 -8.03 -2.77
N MET A 122 0.94 -8.69 -1.65
CA MET A 122 -0.07 -9.55 -1.08
C MET A 122 -0.70 -8.93 0.16
N TYR A 123 -2.03 -9.01 0.22
CA TYR A 123 -2.86 -8.46 1.28
C TYR A 123 -3.91 -9.45 1.75
N GLN A 124 -4.47 -9.21 2.94
CA GLN A 124 -5.73 -9.88 3.33
C GLN A 124 -6.85 -9.54 2.33
N SER A 125 -7.74 -10.50 2.09
CA SER A 125 -8.82 -10.36 1.10
C SER A 125 -9.66 -9.10 1.32
N GLU A 126 -10.06 -8.82 2.57
CA GLU A 126 -10.82 -7.60 2.90
C GLU A 126 -10.07 -6.32 2.54
N PHE A 127 -8.77 -6.26 2.82
CA PHE A 127 -7.96 -5.09 2.49
C PHE A 127 -7.87 -4.87 0.97
N ALA A 128 -7.65 -5.94 0.20
CA ALA A 128 -7.60 -5.88 -1.26
C ALA A 128 -8.96 -5.47 -1.86
N GLU A 129 -10.07 -5.98 -1.32
CA GLU A 129 -11.43 -5.59 -1.76
C GLU A 129 -11.69 -4.09 -1.48
N ARG A 130 -11.33 -3.60 -0.30
CA ARG A 130 -11.44 -2.17 0.03
C ARG A 130 -10.57 -1.29 -0.85
N MET A 131 -9.39 -1.75 -1.26
CA MET A 131 -8.50 -0.99 -2.16
C MET A 131 -9.15 -0.68 -3.50
N VAL A 132 -9.96 -1.60 -4.03
CA VAL A 132 -10.66 -1.47 -5.32
C VAL A 132 -12.15 -1.16 -5.17
N ALA A 133 -12.63 -0.90 -3.95
CA ALA A 133 -14.03 -0.56 -3.72
C ALA A 133 -14.42 0.68 -4.52
N PRO A 134 -15.52 0.63 -5.31
CA PRO A 134 -15.96 1.78 -6.09
C PRO A 134 -16.29 2.98 -5.20
N ALA A 135 -15.94 4.19 -5.65
CA ALA A 135 -16.40 5.42 -5.03
C ALA A 135 -17.95 5.48 -5.08
N GLY A 136 -18.56 6.13 -4.11
CA GLY A 136 -20.01 6.17 -3.97
C GLY A 136 -20.61 4.91 -3.33
N THR A 137 -19.80 4.02 -2.74
CA THR A 137 -20.28 2.80 -2.08
C THR A 137 -19.85 2.75 -0.61
N LYS A 138 -20.62 2.00 0.20
CA LYS A 138 -20.34 1.84 1.64
C LYS A 138 -18.98 1.19 1.94
N ASP A 139 -18.40 0.46 1.00
CA ASP A 139 -17.10 -0.21 1.16
C ASP A 139 -15.93 0.72 0.79
N CYS A 140 -16.24 1.85 0.14
CA CYS A 140 -15.29 2.89 -0.15
C CYS A 140 -14.78 3.56 1.14
N GLY A 141 -13.49 3.80 1.19
CA GLY A 141 -12.84 4.44 2.32
C GLY A 141 -11.60 5.23 1.88
N ARG A 142 -10.90 5.82 2.87
CA ARG A 142 -9.66 6.55 2.59
C ARG A 142 -8.71 5.77 1.69
N LEU A 143 -8.53 4.46 1.97
CA LEU A 143 -7.66 3.58 1.18
C LEU A 143 -8.10 3.54 -0.29
N SER A 144 -9.41 3.35 -0.53
CA SER A 144 -9.99 3.29 -1.87
C SER A 144 -9.71 4.57 -2.66
N ILE A 145 -10.03 5.72 -2.07
CA ILE A 145 -9.87 7.04 -2.70
C ILE A 145 -8.40 7.29 -3.01
N MET A 146 -7.52 7.15 -2.01
CA MET A 146 -6.10 7.45 -2.18
C MET A 146 -5.44 6.56 -3.23
N VAL A 147 -5.67 5.25 -3.15
CA VAL A 147 -5.02 4.32 -4.08
C VAL A 147 -5.53 4.52 -5.50
N GLN A 148 -6.86 4.63 -5.71
CA GLN A 148 -7.44 4.75 -7.05
C GLN A 148 -7.12 6.10 -7.72
N THR A 149 -6.90 7.15 -6.94
CA THR A 149 -6.45 8.45 -7.46
C THR A 149 -5.05 8.36 -8.05
N TRP A 150 -4.12 7.69 -7.36
CA TRP A 150 -2.70 7.70 -7.70
C TRP A 150 -2.20 6.44 -8.42
N ALA A 151 -3.01 5.36 -8.47
CA ALA A 151 -2.60 4.11 -9.08
C ALA A 151 -3.75 3.37 -9.76
N VAL A 152 -3.39 2.45 -10.65
CA VAL A 152 -4.27 1.38 -11.14
C VAL A 152 -4.00 0.14 -10.30
N VAL A 153 -5.05 -0.49 -9.79
CA VAL A 153 -4.97 -1.71 -8.99
C VAL A 153 -5.68 -2.84 -9.68
N GLN A 154 -4.97 -3.94 -9.88
CA GLN A 154 -5.48 -5.17 -10.45
C GLN A 154 -5.40 -6.30 -9.42
N LYS A 155 -6.53 -6.91 -9.06
CA LYS A 155 -6.53 -8.17 -8.30
C LYS A 155 -6.13 -9.30 -9.23
N CYS A 156 -5.03 -9.99 -8.93
CA CYS A 156 -4.49 -11.04 -9.77
C CYS A 156 -5.08 -12.41 -9.44
N PHE A 157 -4.93 -12.85 -8.20
CA PHE A 157 -5.49 -14.12 -7.71
C PHE A 157 -5.56 -14.18 -6.19
N LYS A 158 -6.40 -15.11 -5.70
CA LYS A 158 -6.52 -15.42 -4.27
C LYS A 158 -5.62 -16.58 -3.88
N LEU A 159 -5.13 -16.55 -2.65
CA LEU A 159 -4.38 -17.63 -2.01
C LEU A 159 -5.11 -18.08 -0.75
N PRO A 160 -5.34 -19.39 -0.60
CA PRO A 160 -5.93 -19.94 0.60
C PRO A 160 -4.93 -19.97 1.76
N PRO A 161 -5.40 -20.07 3.02
CA PRO A 161 -4.54 -20.11 4.20
C PRO A 161 -3.47 -21.22 4.22
N ASN A 162 -3.69 -22.32 3.53
CA ASN A 162 -2.75 -23.43 3.46
C ASN A 162 -1.48 -23.14 2.67
N CYS A 163 -1.40 -22.03 1.94
CA CYS A 163 -0.17 -21.56 1.29
C CYS A 163 0.84 -20.97 2.30
N PHE A 164 0.48 -20.84 3.59
CA PHE A 164 1.27 -20.15 4.61
C PHE A 164 1.53 -21.00 5.85
N THR A 165 2.64 -20.68 6.53
CA THR A 165 2.99 -21.25 7.84
C THR A 165 3.47 -20.13 8.79
N PRO A 166 2.83 -19.93 9.97
CA PRO A 166 1.54 -20.47 10.36
C PRO A 166 0.40 -20.01 9.44
N LYS A 167 -0.69 -20.76 9.38
CA LYS A 167 -1.84 -20.45 8.52
C LYS A 167 -2.56 -19.20 9.04
N PRO A 168 -2.82 -18.17 8.20
CA PRO A 168 -3.71 -17.07 8.56
C PRO A 168 -5.17 -17.54 8.67
N GLN A 169 -6.00 -16.74 9.35
CA GLN A 169 -7.43 -17.04 9.48
C GLN A 169 -8.25 -16.70 8.23
N VAL A 170 -7.69 -15.89 7.33
CA VAL A 170 -8.37 -15.35 6.15
C VAL A 170 -7.58 -15.62 4.87
N HIS A 171 -8.26 -15.58 3.73
CA HIS A 171 -7.60 -15.64 2.43
C HIS A 171 -6.76 -14.39 2.18
N SER A 172 -5.71 -14.54 1.39
CA SER A 172 -4.92 -13.45 0.85
C SER A 172 -5.25 -13.21 -0.62
N VAL A 173 -4.99 -12.01 -1.09
CA VAL A 173 -5.12 -11.63 -2.50
C VAL A 173 -3.82 -10.99 -2.94
N VAL A 174 -3.30 -11.46 -4.06
CA VAL A 174 -2.18 -10.83 -4.75
C VAL A 174 -2.75 -9.76 -5.67
N VAL A 175 -2.22 -8.55 -5.53
CA VAL A 175 -2.59 -7.40 -6.36
C VAL A 175 -1.36 -6.85 -7.08
N LYS A 176 -1.58 -6.36 -8.28
CA LYS A 176 -0.63 -5.55 -9.05
C LYS A 176 -1.05 -4.10 -8.94
N ILE A 177 -0.11 -3.23 -8.60
CA ILE A 177 -0.33 -1.79 -8.45
C ILE A 177 0.63 -1.08 -9.42
N ILE A 178 0.07 -0.24 -10.28
CA ILE A 178 0.82 0.58 -11.24
C ILE A 178 0.52 2.03 -10.95
N PRO A 179 1.49 2.82 -10.45
CA PRO A 179 1.30 4.25 -10.23
C PRO A 179 0.93 4.97 -11.51
N ARG A 180 0.06 5.96 -11.41
CA ARG A 180 -0.26 6.86 -12.52
C ARG A 180 0.81 7.94 -12.61
N GLN A 181 1.19 8.32 -13.80
CA GLN A 181 2.08 9.47 -14.03
C GLN A 181 1.41 10.79 -13.57
N GLN A 182 0.10 10.87 -13.72
CA GLN A 182 -0.73 11.98 -13.26
C GLN A 182 -2.03 11.42 -12.68
N PRO A 183 -2.64 12.09 -11.69
CA PRO A 183 -3.95 11.71 -11.19
C PRO A 183 -4.99 11.79 -12.31
N ILE A 184 -6.11 11.06 -12.16
CA ILE A 184 -7.18 10.99 -13.20
C ILE A 184 -7.95 12.30 -13.38
N PHE A 185 -7.75 13.28 -12.49
CA PHE A 185 -8.31 14.63 -12.54
C PHE A 185 -7.30 15.63 -11.97
N PRO A 186 -7.42 16.94 -12.28
CA PRO A 186 -6.49 17.95 -11.76
C PRO A 186 -6.52 18.01 -10.24
N ILE A 187 -5.34 17.95 -9.62
CA ILE A 187 -5.11 18.16 -8.19
C ILE A 187 -4.03 19.23 -8.07
N ASN A 188 -4.42 20.40 -7.56
CA ASN A 188 -3.53 21.58 -7.48
C ASN A 188 -2.48 21.42 -6.37
N ASP A 189 -2.86 20.77 -5.27
CA ASP A 189 -2.02 20.53 -4.09
C ASP A 189 -2.27 19.12 -3.57
N ARG A 190 -1.26 18.25 -3.72
CA ARG A 190 -1.33 16.86 -3.28
C ARG A 190 -1.54 16.74 -1.78
N HIS A 191 -0.81 17.53 -0.98
CA HIS A 191 -0.91 17.46 0.48
C HIS A 191 -2.30 17.87 0.96
N ARG A 192 -2.85 18.96 0.40
CA ARG A 192 -4.22 19.39 0.71
C ARG A 192 -5.25 18.32 0.32
N TYR A 193 -5.11 17.69 -0.84
CA TYR A 193 -5.98 16.60 -1.25
C TYR A 193 -5.96 15.45 -0.25
N GLU A 194 -4.78 15.01 0.17
CA GLU A 194 -4.59 13.93 1.15
C GLU A 194 -5.17 14.29 2.52
N ASP A 195 -5.00 15.55 2.95
CA ASP A 195 -5.56 16.05 4.20
C ASP A 195 -7.08 16.16 4.15
N VAL A 196 -7.66 16.60 3.03
CA VAL A 196 -9.10 16.60 2.81
C VAL A 196 -9.65 15.18 2.89
N VAL A 197 -9.09 14.23 2.14
CA VAL A 197 -9.53 12.83 2.18
C VAL A 197 -9.41 12.28 3.60
N ARG A 198 -8.31 12.54 4.31
CA ARG A 198 -8.08 12.10 5.69
C ARG A 198 -9.12 12.70 6.64
N ALA A 199 -9.36 14.00 6.58
CA ALA A 199 -10.31 14.70 7.43
C ALA A 199 -11.74 14.20 7.21
N LEU A 200 -12.17 14.01 5.98
CA LEU A 200 -13.50 13.54 5.65
C LEU A 200 -13.74 12.12 6.19
N PHE A 201 -12.81 11.19 5.96
CA PHE A 201 -12.96 9.81 6.44
C PHE A 201 -12.68 9.62 7.94
N SER A 202 -12.13 10.61 8.65
CA SER A 202 -12.00 10.55 10.11
C SER A 202 -13.37 10.59 10.81
N HIS A 203 -14.39 11.14 10.15
CA HIS A 203 -15.75 11.25 10.64
C HIS A 203 -16.77 10.67 9.65
N ARG A 204 -16.49 9.52 9.09
CA ARG A 204 -17.21 8.85 8.02
C ARG A 204 -18.75 8.90 8.12
N ARG A 205 -19.30 8.84 9.33
CA ARG A 205 -20.76 8.87 9.56
C ARG A 205 -21.39 10.27 9.54
N LYS A 206 -20.59 11.34 9.47
CA LYS A 206 -21.06 12.73 9.40
C LYS A 206 -21.16 13.19 7.96
N THR A 207 -21.96 14.23 7.73
CA THR A 207 -22.00 14.93 6.44
C THR A 207 -20.69 15.65 6.15
N ILE A 208 -20.37 15.90 4.88
CA ILE A 208 -19.17 16.63 4.46
C ILE A 208 -19.04 17.96 5.19
N ARG A 209 -20.15 18.74 5.32
CA ARG A 209 -20.17 19.99 6.09
C ARG A 209 -19.65 19.78 7.53
N ASN A 210 -20.11 18.72 8.19
CA ASN A 210 -19.71 18.43 9.56
C ASN A 210 -18.32 17.81 9.67
N CYS A 211 -17.87 17.07 8.66
CA CYS A 211 -16.50 16.57 8.57
C CYS A 211 -15.51 17.73 8.44
N LEU A 212 -15.77 18.67 7.53
CA LEU A 212 -14.94 19.87 7.34
C LEU A 212 -14.86 20.71 8.63
N LYS A 213 -16.01 21.03 9.24
CA LYS A 213 -16.04 21.79 10.52
C LYS A 213 -15.35 21.05 11.67
N GLY A 214 -15.39 19.72 11.68
CA GLY A 214 -14.81 18.87 12.71
C GLY A 214 -13.42 18.32 12.36
N SER A 215 -12.70 18.91 11.41
CA SER A 215 -11.41 18.40 10.90
C SER A 215 -10.27 18.40 11.93
N GLY A 216 -10.45 19.05 13.08
CA GLY A 216 -9.57 18.90 14.25
C GLY A 216 -8.12 19.27 14.02
N GLY A 217 -7.84 20.31 13.25
CA GLY A 217 -6.47 20.76 12.92
C GLY A 217 -5.80 20.00 11.76
N MET A 218 -6.50 19.05 11.12
CA MET A 218 -6.05 18.44 9.87
C MET A 218 -6.16 19.39 8.67
N LEU A 219 -7.11 20.32 8.73
CA LEU A 219 -7.34 21.37 7.74
C LEU A 219 -7.26 22.73 8.42
N ASP A 220 -6.76 23.73 7.69
CA ASP A 220 -6.74 25.11 8.16
C ASP A 220 -8.17 25.61 8.41
N PRO A 221 -8.52 26.08 9.62
CA PRO A 221 -9.87 26.53 9.97
C PRO A 221 -10.37 27.69 9.10
N ASP A 222 -9.49 28.60 8.68
CA ASP A 222 -9.88 29.71 7.83
C ASP A 222 -10.12 29.29 6.39
N TRP A 223 -9.36 28.34 5.89
CA TRP A 223 -9.64 27.68 4.63
C TRP A 223 -11.01 26.97 4.68
N VAL A 224 -11.32 26.23 5.74
CA VAL A 224 -12.62 25.56 5.91
C VAL A 224 -13.79 26.54 5.89
N LYS A 225 -13.64 27.69 6.55
CA LYS A 225 -14.67 28.75 6.56
C LYS A 225 -14.92 29.32 5.16
N ARG A 226 -13.85 29.50 4.36
CA ARG A 226 -13.96 30.01 2.99
C ARG A 226 -14.57 28.99 2.05
N VAL A 227 -14.21 27.72 2.17
CA VAL A 227 -14.58 26.68 1.19
C VAL A 227 -16.01 26.20 1.35
N ILE A 228 -16.51 26.09 2.59
CA ILE A 228 -17.89 25.59 2.82
C ILE A 228 -18.95 26.38 2.01
N PRO A 229 -18.95 27.72 1.96
CA PRO A 229 -19.93 28.47 1.16
C PRO A 229 -19.80 28.28 -0.36
N LEU A 230 -18.65 27.84 -0.86
CA LEU A 230 -18.38 27.64 -2.29
C LEU A 230 -18.82 26.26 -2.78
N LEU A 231 -19.04 25.31 -1.86
CA LEU A 231 -19.43 23.94 -2.20
C LEU A 231 -20.94 23.83 -2.48
N PRO A 232 -21.33 23.04 -3.49
CA PRO A 232 -22.73 22.67 -3.73
C PRO A 232 -23.36 22.06 -2.47
N GLU A 233 -24.62 22.41 -2.22
CA GLU A 233 -25.36 21.92 -1.05
C GLU A 233 -25.52 20.38 -1.09
N GLU A 234 -25.56 19.78 -2.27
CA GLU A 234 -25.61 18.35 -2.49
C GLU A 234 -24.35 17.67 -1.89
N ILE A 235 -23.16 18.18 -2.25
CA ILE A 235 -21.89 17.69 -1.68
C ILE A 235 -21.87 17.89 -0.16
N LEU A 236 -22.30 19.06 0.34
CA LEU A 236 -22.26 19.37 1.77
C LEU A 236 -23.17 18.47 2.62
N ARG A 237 -24.25 17.95 2.05
CA ARG A 237 -25.20 17.03 2.72
C ARG A 237 -24.80 15.57 2.60
N SER A 238 -23.99 15.21 1.60
CA SER A 238 -23.50 13.85 1.41
C SER A 238 -22.54 13.42 2.53
N ARG A 239 -22.36 12.11 2.67
CA ARG A 239 -21.31 11.51 3.50
C ARG A 239 -20.07 11.20 2.66
N PRO A 240 -18.87 11.06 3.25
CA PRO A 240 -17.64 10.78 2.51
C PRO A 240 -17.71 9.56 1.59
N GLU A 241 -18.41 8.50 1.99
CA GLU A 241 -18.58 7.29 1.21
C GLU A 241 -19.53 7.43 0.01
N GLU A 242 -20.34 8.48 -0.02
CA GLU A 242 -21.29 8.76 -1.10
C GLU A 242 -20.67 9.61 -2.23
N LEU A 243 -19.49 10.19 -1.97
CA LEU A 243 -18.78 11.01 -2.94
C LEU A 243 -18.05 10.17 -3.99
N TYR A 244 -17.94 10.70 -5.20
CA TYR A 244 -17.05 10.18 -6.24
C TYR A 244 -15.62 10.72 -6.07
N LEU A 245 -14.66 10.08 -6.75
CA LEU A 245 -13.24 10.46 -6.67
C LEU A 245 -13.02 11.94 -7.01
N GLU A 246 -13.72 12.45 -8.01
CA GLU A 246 -13.63 13.84 -8.50
C GLU A 246 -14.13 14.87 -7.48
N ASP A 247 -15.10 14.51 -6.64
CA ASP A 247 -15.64 15.41 -5.61
C ASP A 247 -14.58 15.78 -4.58
N PHE A 248 -13.71 14.81 -4.21
CA PHE A 248 -12.60 15.07 -3.29
C PHE A 248 -11.59 16.07 -3.89
N ALA A 249 -11.32 15.98 -5.20
CA ALA A 249 -10.47 16.95 -5.89
C ALA A 249 -11.14 18.32 -5.98
N THR A 250 -12.42 18.36 -6.27
CA THR A 250 -13.20 19.60 -6.29
C THR A 250 -13.11 20.32 -4.95
N ILE A 251 -13.31 19.60 -3.83
CA ILE A 251 -13.18 20.18 -2.48
C ILE A 251 -11.75 20.68 -2.24
N ALA A 252 -10.74 19.87 -2.55
CA ALA A 252 -9.34 20.19 -2.26
C ALA A 252 -8.77 21.33 -3.12
N ASN A 253 -9.29 21.53 -4.33
CA ASN A 253 -8.84 22.56 -5.27
C ASN A 253 -9.42 23.94 -4.98
N LEU A 254 -10.43 24.06 -4.11
CA LEU A 254 -10.96 25.36 -3.70
C LEU A 254 -9.92 26.13 -2.84
N SER A 255 -9.84 27.43 -3.03
CA SER A 255 -8.85 28.32 -2.38
C SER A 255 -9.53 29.35 -1.46
#